data_57615b597b056b646661d83a9fb684cc
#
_entry.id   57615b597b056b646661d83a9fb684cc
#
_cell.length_a   1.000
_cell.length_b   1.000
_cell.length_c   1.000
_cell.angle_alpha   90.00
_cell.angle_beta   90.00
_cell.angle_gamma   90.00
#
_symmetry.space_group_name_H-M   'P 1'
#
loop_
_entity.id
_entity.type
_entity.pdbx_description
1 polymer ?
#
loop_
_entity_poly.entity_id
_entity_poly.type
_entity_poly.pdbx_seq_one_letter_code
_entity_poly.pdbx_strand_id
1 'polypeptide(L)'
;MSDAMKNPAGTLGARLDALPLGTWHKTLLFVCFLGVMIENYSQITLPLAMPVIIGQWHLKPFMIGVLISASSLGLVVGALVFGILTDIIGRKRVFILTTVVYSVFAALSAFAADFTQLYVLRVAAGLGLGGFVPVGMAFVSEFSPARYRGRFTAIFSIGNGVVYVLAVLASMFLVPASPEGWRWVLGLGALGLLLVPVIAAALPESVRWLVSRGEIDRAAAIVDQLERRILGAPTMERAAAIAEARASAPSPAGGRSGLAGTRALFGKDLWKHTILAMIVWFVASYTFYGFILWMPSFLTQQMGYELTKGYWFTLVAALVGTGTPALVVGYASDRIGRRRTMSLCMAAYAVFGLVFYWLGGYSILFLYWFSSGMASMTYVYTPELFPNRLRGTGIGFASSVGRFASFIAPMAIGLIVAAGGLFGVLAVNAVLLAGGIAAMRLLGAETKGAGI
;
A
#
# COMPACT_ATOMS: atom_id res chain seq x y z
N MET A 1 8.16 -36.88 18.63
CA MET A 1 9.10 -35.92 18.03
C MET A 1 8.41 -35.37 16.80
N SER A 2 7.95 -34.09 16.87
CA SER A 2 7.02 -33.49 15.92
C SER A 2 7.69 -33.13 14.59
N ASP A 3 6.90 -33.12 13.50
CA ASP A 3 7.28 -32.69 12.13
C ASP A 3 7.87 -31.27 12.04
N ALA A 4 7.80 -30.48 13.10
CA ALA A 4 8.44 -29.16 13.21
C ALA A 4 9.99 -29.19 13.16
N MET A 5 10.61 -30.37 13.41
CA MET A 5 12.07 -30.54 13.41
C MET A 5 12.67 -30.74 12.01
N LYS A 6 11.86 -30.82 10.94
CA LYS A 6 12.36 -31.16 9.60
C LYS A 6 12.60 -29.97 8.66
N ASN A 7 12.38 -28.71 9.12
CA ASN A 7 12.54 -27.53 8.27
C ASN A 7 13.57 -26.54 8.88
N PRO A 8 14.72 -26.24 8.25
CA PRO A 8 15.78 -25.40 8.83
C PRO A 8 15.40 -23.92 8.88
N ALA A 9 14.56 -23.46 7.93
CA ALA A 9 13.89 -22.18 8.06
C ALA A 9 12.94 -22.18 9.28
N GLY A 10 12.46 -23.37 9.71
CA GLY A 10 11.64 -23.56 10.90
C GLY A 10 12.41 -23.37 12.21
N THR A 11 13.63 -23.88 12.33
CA THR A 11 14.44 -23.77 13.57
C THR A 11 15.00 -22.36 13.77
N LEU A 12 15.62 -21.74 12.77
CA LEU A 12 16.10 -20.36 12.87
C LEU A 12 14.92 -19.37 12.98
N GLY A 13 13.83 -19.63 12.27
CA GLY A 13 12.59 -18.85 12.38
C GLY A 13 11.93 -19.00 13.75
N ALA A 14 11.92 -20.20 14.35
CA ALA A 14 11.38 -20.43 15.69
C ALA A 14 12.18 -19.69 16.77
N ARG A 15 13.52 -19.62 16.63
CA ARG A 15 14.38 -18.85 17.54
C ARG A 15 14.04 -17.34 17.44
N LEU A 16 13.85 -16.80 16.22
CA LEU A 16 13.41 -15.40 16.04
C LEU A 16 12.03 -15.17 16.64
N ASP A 17 11.09 -16.09 16.41
CA ASP A 17 9.71 -15.99 16.93
C ASP A 17 9.65 -16.07 18.47
N ALA A 18 10.61 -16.74 19.12
CA ALA A 18 10.71 -16.88 20.57
C ALA A 18 11.36 -15.68 21.27
N LEU A 19 12.00 -14.76 20.52
CA LEU A 19 12.66 -13.62 21.10
C LEU A 19 11.66 -12.71 21.84
N PRO A 20 12.00 -12.24 23.05
CA PRO A 20 11.20 -11.23 23.72
C PRO A 20 11.31 -9.88 23.00
N LEU A 21 10.30 -9.04 23.20
CA LEU A 21 10.29 -7.69 22.62
C LEU A 21 11.45 -6.85 23.21
N GLY A 22 12.45 -6.58 22.40
CA GLY A 22 13.60 -5.75 22.78
C GLY A 22 13.67 -4.43 22.03
N THR A 23 14.63 -3.57 22.42
CA THR A 23 14.87 -2.27 21.79
C THR A 23 15.14 -2.37 20.30
N TRP A 24 15.83 -3.43 19.86
CA TRP A 24 16.09 -3.66 18.44
C TRP A 24 14.80 -3.82 17.62
N HIS A 25 13.79 -4.54 18.15
CA HIS A 25 12.50 -4.69 17.45
C HIS A 25 11.77 -3.34 17.32
N LYS A 26 11.90 -2.47 18.34
CA LYS A 26 11.34 -1.11 18.27
C LYS A 26 12.06 -0.28 17.20
N THR A 27 13.38 -0.41 17.09
CA THR A 27 14.18 0.25 16.04
C THR A 27 13.79 -0.25 14.65
N LEU A 28 13.66 -1.58 14.45
CA LEU A 28 13.18 -2.17 13.20
C LEU A 28 11.81 -1.57 12.81
N LEU A 29 10.85 -1.60 13.74
CA LEU A 29 9.51 -1.07 13.51
C LEU A 29 9.55 0.42 13.17
N PHE A 30 10.32 1.21 13.90
CA PHE A 30 10.47 2.65 13.66
C PHE A 30 11.07 2.94 12.28
N VAL A 31 12.12 2.24 11.87
CA VAL A 31 12.74 2.40 10.55
C VAL A 31 11.77 2.04 9.43
N CYS A 32 11.08 0.91 9.56
CA CYS A 32 10.08 0.49 8.57
C CYS A 32 8.86 1.44 8.54
N PHE A 33 8.39 1.91 9.69
CA PHE A 33 7.31 2.87 9.83
C PHE A 33 7.66 4.22 9.18
N LEU A 34 8.84 4.76 9.51
CA LEU A 34 9.30 6.03 8.93
C LEU A 34 9.51 5.91 7.42
N GLY A 35 10.03 4.77 6.95
CA GLY A 35 10.20 4.50 5.54
C GLY A 35 8.87 4.48 4.77
N VAL A 36 7.85 3.80 5.31
CA VAL A 36 6.50 3.81 4.72
C VAL A 36 5.91 5.21 4.70
N MET A 37 6.14 6.00 5.73
CA MET A 37 5.66 7.39 5.75
C MET A 37 6.29 8.20 4.61
N ILE A 38 7.60 8.14 4.42
CA ILE A 38 8.29 8.92 3.38
C ILE A 38 7.92 8.42 1.99
N GLU A 39 7.76 7.10 1.83
CA GLU A 39 7.30 6.49 0.57
C GLU A 39 5.90 7.00 0.19
N ASN A 40 4.93 6.87 1.08
CA ASN A 40 3.56 7.34 0.82
C ASN A 40 3.49 8.86 0.67
N TYR A 41 4.31 9.62 1.41
CA TYR A 41 4.46 11.06 1.21
C TYR A 41 4.77 11.37 -0.26
N SER A 42 5.77 10.72 -0.83
CA SER A 42 6.17 10.93 -2.23
C SER A 42 5.05 10.63 -3.23
N GLN A 43 4.18 9.65 -2.93
CA GLN A 43 3.07 9.28 -3.80
C GLN A 43 1.95 10.35 -3.84
N ILE A 44 1.65 10.96 -2.69
CA ILE A 44 0.48 11.85 -2.55
C ILE A 44 0.80 13.34 -2.74
N THR A 45 2.07 13.73 -2.73
CA THR A 45 2.47 15.14 -2.83
C THR A 45 2.19 15.76 -4.19
N LEU A 46 2.33 15.02 -5.28
CA LEU A 46 2.03 15.54 -6.61
C LEU A 46 0.55 15.94 -6.76
N PRO A 47 -0.44 15.11 -6.40
CA PRO A 47 -1.85 15.52 -6.35
C PRO A 47 -2.11 16.79 -5.56
N LEU A 48 -1.42 16.97 -4.42
CA LEU A 48 -1.57 18.16 -3.59
C LEU A 48 -0.97 19.41 -4.25
N ALA A 49 0.09 19.26 -5.04
CA ALA A 49 0.72 20.33 -5.80
C ALA A 49 -0.04 20.71 -7.09
N MET A 50 -0.88 19.81 -7.60
CA MET A 50 -1.55 19.96 -8.90
C MET A 50 -2.32 21.26 -9.08
N PRO A 51 -3.07 21.81 -8.12
CA PRO A 51 -3.81 23.06 -8.32
C PRO A 51 -2.94 24.21 -8.82
N VAL A 52 -1.70 24.32 -8.32
CA VAL A 52 -0.75 25.36 -8.75
C VAL A 52 -0.11 25.02 -10.10
N ILE A 53 0.31 23.76 -10.29
CA ILE A 53 0.92 23.28 -11.54
C ILE A 53 -0.05 23.45 -12.72
N ILE A 54 -1.36 23.17 -12.53
CA ILE A 54 -2.39 23.38 -13.55
C ILE A 54 -2.41 24.82 -14.01
N GLY A 55 -2.38 25.78 -13.06
CA GLY A 55 -2.39 27.21 -13.38
C GLY A 55 -1.12 27.66 -14.09
N GLN A 56 0.07 27.20 -13.66
CA GLN A 56 1.35 27.58 -14.25
C GLN A 56 1.59 26.99 -15.65
N TRP A 57 1.21 25.73 -15.86
CA TRP A 57 1.48 25.02 -17.13
C TRP A 57 0.25 24.89 -18.03
N HIS A 58 -0.89 25.50 -17.67
CA HIS A 58 -2.15 25.47 -18.42
C HIS A 58 -2.57 24.05 -18.85
N LEU A 59 -2.49 23.10 -17.91
CA LEU A 59 -2.71 21.68 -18.19
C LEU A 59 -4.18 21.40 -18.52
N LYS A 60 -4.39 20.63 -19.60
CA LYS A 60 -5.72 20.10 -19.93
C LYS A 60 -6.09 18.95 -18.95
N PRO A 61 -7.41 18.70 -18.70
CA PRO A 61 -7.83 17.67 -17.74
C PRO A 61 -7.21 16.28 -17.96
N PHE A 62 -7.07 15.84 -19.20
CA PHE A 62 -6.42 14.56 -19.49
C PHE A 62 -4.94 14.55 -19.06
N MET A 63 -4.20 15.63 -19.32
CA MET A 63 -2.79 15.76 -18.90
C MET A 63 -2.65 15.71 -17.38
N ILE A 64 -3.60 16.33 -16.66
CA ILE A 64 -3.66 16.29 -15.19
C ILE A 64 -3.75 14.82 -14.73
N GLY A 65 -4.70 14.07 -15.30
CA GLY A 65 -4.89 12.65 -14.98
C GLY A 65 -3.65 11.79 -15.29
N VAL A 66 -3.02 12.01 -16.43
CA VAL A 66 -1.77 11.33 -16.84
C VAL A 66 -0.65 11.62 -15.84
N LEU A 67 -0.49 12.87 -15.43
CA LEU A 67 0.57 13.25 -14.50
C LEU A 67 0.33 12.69 -13.09
N ILE A 68 -0.90 12.73 -12.60
CA ILE A 68 -1.27 12.13 -11.31
C ILE A 68 -1.03 10.61 -11.31
N SER A 69 -1.30 9.93 -12.42
CA SER A 69 -1.12 8.48 -12.55
C SER A 69 0.33 8.05 -12.75
N ALA A 70 1.25 8.97 -13.03
CA ALA A 70 2.65 8.66 -13.35
C ALA A 70 3.34 7.80 -12.28
N SER A 71 3.24 8.19 -11.01
CA SER A 71 3.82 7.42 -9.90
C SER A 71 3.17 6.04 -9.75
N SER A 72 1.87 5.90 -10.02
CA SER A 72 1.16 4.62 -9.98
C SER A 72 1.60 3.67 -11.10
N LEU A 73 1.90 4.20 -12.30
CA LEU A 73 2.50 3.42 -13.39
C LEU A 73 3.85 2.84 -12.96
N GLY A 74 4.73 3.71 -12.45
CA GLY A 74 6.01 3.29 -11.92
C GLY A 74 5.89 2.24 -10.82
N LEU A 75 4.94 2.41 -9.89
CA LEU A 75 4.68 1.48 -8.80
C LEU A 75 4.29 0.08 -9.28
N VAL A 76 3.43 -0.03 -10.30
CA VAL A 76 3.04 -1.33 -10.89
C VAL A 76 4.26 -2.04 -11.47
N VAL A 77 5.06 -1.34 -12.29
CA VAL A 77 6.27 -1.88 -12.90
C VAL A 77 7.33 -2.20 -11.82
N GLY A 78 7.52 -1.30 -10.87
CA GLY A 78 8.48 -1.44 -9.78
C GLY A 78 8.17 -2.63 -8.87
N ALA A 79 6.89 -2.91 -8.59
CA ALA A 79 6.49 -4.07 -7.79
C ALA A 79 6.92 -5.39 -8.45
N LEU A 80 6.84 -5.49 -9.78
CA LEU A 80 7.31 -6.67 -10.52
C LEU A 80 8.84 -6.76 -10.52
N VAL A 81 9.51 -5.66 -10.88
CA VAL A 81 10.98 -5.61 -11.00
C VAL A 81 11.64 -5.87 -9.65
N PHE A 82 11.26 -5.15 -8.62
CA PHE A 82 11.85 -5.28 -7.28
C PHE A 82 11.39 -6.55 -6.55
N GLY A 83 10.19 -7.07 -6.87
CA GLY A 83 9.76 -8.38 -6.41
C GLY A 83 10.75 -9.47 -6.85
N ILE A 84 11.07 -9.53 -8.15
CA ILE A 84 12.06 -10.48 -8.70
C ILE A 84 13.45 -10.20 -8.12
N LEU A 85 13.84 -8.92 -8.06
CA LEU A 85 15.17 -8.53 -7.59
C LEU A 85 15.37 -8.90 -6.11
N THR A 86 14.32 -8.87 -5.29
CA THR A 86 14.36 -9.30 -3.88
C THR A 86 14.81 -10.75 -3.72
N ASP A 87 14.38 -11.63 -4.62
CA ASP A 87 14.78 -13.03 -4.61
C ASP A 87 16.24 -13.23 -5.10
N ILE A 88 16.74 -12.32 -5.95
CA ILE A 88 18.09 -12.41 -6.54
C ILE A 88 19.17 -11.83 -5.62
N ILE A 89 19.03 -10.60 -5.17
CA ILE A 89 20.08 -9.86 -4.45
C ILE A 89 19.85 -9.73 -2.94
N GLY A 90 18.67 -10.15 -2.44
CA GLY A 90 18.31 -10.10 -1.02
C GLY A 90 17.41 -8.92 -0.65
N ARG A 91 16.76 -9.06 0.48
CA ARG A 91 15.72 -8.10 0.92
C ARG A 91 16.30 -6.77 1.38
N LYS A 92 17.39 -6.80 2.16
CA LYS A 92 18.05 -5.58 2.65
C LYS A 92 18.54 -4.70 1.51
N ARG A 93 19.23 -5.31 0.52
CA ARG A 93 19.78 -4.58 -0.61
C ARG A 93 18.69 -3.96 -1.45
N VAL A 94 17.59 -4.68 -1.71
CA VAL A 94 16.44 -4.15 -2.44
C VAL A 94 15.77 -3.03 -1.65
N PHE A 95 15.63 -3.16 -0.33
CA PHE A 95 15.05 -2.12 0.52
C PHE A 95 15.85 -0.81 0.45
N ILE A 96 17.18 -0.89 0.47
CA ILE A 96 18.07 0.27 0.27
C ILE A 96 17.89 0.84 -1.14
N LEU A 97 17.94 -0.01 -2.17
CA LEU A 97 17.86 0.41 -3.57
C LEU A 97 16.53 1.10 -3.89
N THR A 98 15.42 0.55 -3.43
CA THR A 98 14.10 1.17 -3.59
C THR A 98 14.02 2.51 -2.90
N THR A 99 14.58 2.62 -1.68
CA THR A 99 14.66 3.89 -0.94
C THR A 99 15.46 4.95 -1.69
N VAL A 100 16.62 4.58 -2.24
CA VAL A 100 17.45 5.49 -3.04
C VAL A 100 16.71 5.92 -4.29
N VAL A 101 16.16 4.97 -5.06
CA VAL A 101 15.49 5.26 -6.34
C VAL A 101 14.34 6.25 -6.13
N TYR A 102 13.37 5.95 -5.24
CA TYR A 102 12.23 6.87 -5.09
C TYR A 102 12.66 8.24 -4.54
N SER A 103 13.62 8.29 -3.60
CA SER A 103 14.04 9.54 -2.99
C SER A 103 14.81 10.44 -3.94
N VAL A 104 15.71 9.88 -4.75
CA VAL A 104 16.45 10.63 -5.77
C VAL A 104 15.50 11.21 -6.81
N PHE A 105 14.60 10.40 -7.37
CA PHE A 105 13.67 10.88 -8.39
C PHE A 105 12.59 11.81 -7.82
N ALA A 106 12.22 11.67 -6.54
CA ALA A 106 11.39 12.65 -5.85
C ALA A 106 12.12 14.00 -5.72
N ALA A 107 13.39 14.00 -5.31
CA ALA A 107 14.21 15.20 -5.25
C ALA A 107 14.33 15.86 -6.64
N LEU A 108 14.67 15.10 -7.67
CA LEU A 108 14.79 15.59 -9.04
C LEU A 108 13.48 16.17 -9.57
N SER A 109 12.33 15.65 -9.13
CA SER A 109 11.01 16.16 -9.51
C SER A 109 10.79 17.62 -9.07
N ALA A 110 11.49 18.08 -8.02
CA ALA A 110 11.45 19.48 -7.60
C ALA A 110 12.09 20.44 -8.63
N PHE A 111 12.94 19.93 -9.51
CA PHE A 111 13.64 20.71 -10.52
C PHE A 111 13.04 20.57 -11.93
N ALA A 112 11.92 19.86 -12.07
CA ALA A 112 11.28 19.69 -13.36
C ALA A 112 10.83 21.04 -13.94
N ALA A 113 11.20 21.31 -15.21
CA ALA A 113 10.89 22.54 -15.90
C ALA A 113 9.57 22.45 -16.71
N ASP A 114 9.16 21.24 -17.09
CA ASP A 114 8.00 21.01 -17.92
C ASP A 114 7.25 19.71 -17.54
N PHE A 115 6.09 19.53 -18.17
CA PHE A 115 5.23 18.37 -17.98
C PHE A 115 5.96 17.04 -18.23
N THR A 116 6.73 16.94 -19.31
CA THR A 116 7.37 15.70 -19.73
C THR A 116 8.45 15.27 -18.73
N GLN A 117 9.26 16.21 -18.30
CA GLN A 117 10.29 15.98 -17.27
C GLN A 117 9.63 15.50 -15.97
N LEU A 118 8.61 16.23 -15.50
CA LEU A 118 7.93 15.87 -14.27
C LEU A 118 7.28 14.48 -14.38
N TYR A 119 6.65 14.16 -15.53
CA TYR A 119 6.04 12.87 -15.78
C TYR A 119 7.06 11.73 -15.68
N VAL A 120 8.19 11.85 -16.42
CA VAL A 120 9.23 10.81 -16.43
C VAL A 120 9.84 10.62 -15.04
N LEU A 121 10.13 11.72 -14.35
CA LEU A 121 10.69 11.67 -12.99
C LEU A 121 9.71 11.04 -11.99
N ARG A 122 8.41 11.29 -12.13
CA ARG A 122 7.36 10.67 -11.30
C ARG A 122 7.20 9.18 -11.58
N VAL A 123 7.29 8.74 -12.85
CA VAL A 123 7.31 7.31 -13.19
C VAL A 123 8.55 6.65 -12.58
N ALA A 124 9.71 7.26 -12.70
CA ALA A 124 10.95 6.75 -12.13
C ALA A 124 10.92 6.69 -10.58
N ALA A 125 10.37 7.72 -9.92
CA ALA A 125 10.12 7.67 -8.48
C ALA A 125 9.18 6.50 -8.12
N GLY A 126 8.10 6.34 -8.88
CA GLY A 126 7.13 5.26 -8.74
C GLY A 126 7.75 3.86 -8.80
N LEU A 127 8.76 3.65 -9.65
CA LEU A 127 9.50 2.38 -9.69
C LEU A 127 10.05 2.01 -8.30
N GLY A 128 10.70 2.95 -7.62
CA GLY A 128 11.20 2.74 -6.26
C GLY A 128 10.07 2.43 -5.26
N LEU A 129 8.95 3.17 -5.35
CA LEU A 129 7.80 2.99 -4.48
C LEU A 129 7.20 1.57 -4.57
N GLY A 130 7.19 0.96 -5.76
CA GLY A 130 6.59 -0.36 -5.99
C GLY A 130 7.22 -1.50 -5.20
N GLY A 131 8.52 -1.43 -4.94
CA GLY A 131 9.25 -2.45 -4.18
C GLY A 131 9.27 -2.24 -2.67
N PHE A 132 9.08 -1.01 -2.21
CA PHE A 132 9.32 -0.64 -0.81
C PHE A 132 8.37 -1.32 0.18
N VAL A 133 7.06 -1.18 -0.01
CA VAL A 133 6.05 -1.73 0.93
C VAL A 133 6.12 -3.26 1.05
N PRO A 134 6.18 -4.04 -0.05
CA PRO A 134 6.31 -5.51 0.07
C PRO A 134 7.55 -5.94 0.83
N VAL A 135 8.69 -5.29 0.60
CA VAL A 135 9.96 -5.62 1.28
C VAL A 135 9.91 -5.22 2.75
N GLY A 136 9.41 -4.02 3.07
CA GLY A 136 9.24 -3.55 4.44
C GLY A 136 8.31 -4.45 5.26
N MET A 137 7.17 -4.85 4.67
CA MET A 137 6.25 -5.82 5.29
C MET A 137 6.91 -7.19 5.51
N ALA A 138 7.74 -7.64 4.58
CA ALA A 138 8.48 -8.88 4.73
C ALA A 138 9.47 -8.79 5.92
N PHE A 139 10.20 -7.69 6.07
CA PHE A 139 11.05 -7.45 7.24
C PHE A 139 10.25 -7.45 8.55
N VAL A 140 9.18 -6.67 8.61
CA VAL A 140 8.31 -6.60 9.80
C VAL A 140 7.77 -7.99 10.16
N SER A 141 7.29 -8.77 9.17
CA SER A 141 6.72 -10.09 9.42
C SER A 141 7.76 -11.13 9.82
N GLU A 142 8.99 -11.05 9.29
CA GLU A 142 10.06 -12.03 9.54
C GLU A 142 10.72 -11.83 10.90
N PHE A 143 10.99 -10.57 11.26
CA PHE A 143 11.75 -10.25 12.46
C PHE A 143 10.87 -9.87 13.66
N SER A 144 9.54 -9.78 13.50
CA SER A 144 8.65 -9.54 14.63
C SER A 144 8.35 -10.84 15.37
N PRO A 145 8.45 -10.86 16.73
CA PRO A 145 8.05 -12.00 17.52
C PRO A 145 6.57 -12.36 17.22
N ALA A 146 6.28 -13.66 17.13
CA ALA A 146 4.97 -14.18 16.69
C ALA A 146 3.80 -13.52 17.46
N ARG A 147 3.96 -13.35 18.78
CA ARG A 147 2.95 -12.73 19.68
C ARG A 147 2.62 -11.28 19.32
N TYR A 148 3.57 -10.52 18.74
CA TYR A 148 3.44 -9.07 18.46
C TYR A 148 3.32 -8.75 16.97
N ARG A 149 3.43 -9.74 16.07
CA ARG A 149 3.44 -9.56 14.62
C ARG A 149 2.24 -8.77 14.11
N GLY A 150 1.03 -9.10 14.59
CA GLY A 150 -0.18 -8.37 14.21
C GLY A 150 -0.16 -6.90 14.64
N ARG A 151 0.36 -6.60 15.85
CA ARG A 151 0.50 -5.20 16.32
C ARG A 151 1.52 -4.43 15.49
N PHE A 152 2.64 -5.04 15.11
CA PHE A 152 3.66 -4.42 14.29
C PHE A 152 3.14 -4.11 12.89
N THR A 153 2.41 -5.06 12.27
CA THR A 153 1.75 -4.84 10.99
C THR A 153 0.71 -3.72 11.07
N ALA A 154 -0.07 -3.64 12.15
CA ALA A 154 -1.03 -2.56 12.35
C ALA A 154 -0.34 -1.19 12.49
N ILE A 155 0.73 -1.08 13.27
CA ILE A 155 1.51 0.15 13.42
C ILE A 155 2.13 0.59 12.08
N PHE A 156 2.68 -0.36 11.32
CA PHE A 156 3.19 -0.10 9.97
C PHE A 156 2.10 0.50 9.07
N SER A 157 0.87 -0.03 9.15
CA SER A 157 -0.26 0.44 8.36
C SER A 157 -0.79 1.82 8.78
N ILE A 158 -0.70 2.18 10.08
CA ILE A 158 -1.07 3.50 10.60
C ILE A 158 -0.22 4.61 9.96
N GLY A 159 1.05 4.31 9.62
CA GLY A 159 1.95 5.25 8.95
C GLY A 159 1.35 5.86 7.69
N ASN A 160 0.56 5.09 6.93
CA ASN A 160 -0.12 5.58 5.72
C ASN A 160 -1.10 6.73 6.01
N GLY A 161 -1.84 6.65 7.09
CA GLY A 161 -2.80 7.68 7.46
C GLY A 161 -2.13 8.92 8.03
N VAL A 162 -1.17 8.74 8.92
CA VAL A 162 -0.42 9.84 9.54
C VAL A 162 0.29 10.67 8.47
N VAL A 163 0.93 10.02 7.50
CA VAL A 163 1.66 10.73 6.46
C VAL A 163 0.74 11.52 5.53
N TYR A 164 -0.49 11.04 5.28
CA TYR A 164 -1.43 11.81 4.47
C TYR A 164 -1.76 13.15 5.13
N VAL A 165 -2.02 13.15 6.44
CA VAL A 165 -2.23 14.39 7.21
C VAL A 165 -0.99 15.29 7.16
N LEU A 166 0.21 14.75 7.37
CA LEU A 166 1.46 15.52 7.31
C LEU A 166 1.74 16.11 5.92
N ALA A 167 1.43 15.36 4.85
CA ALA A 167 1.61 15.85 3.49
C ALA A 167 0.63 16.99 3.15
N VAL A 168 -0.62 16.90 3.62
CA VAL A 168 -1.58 18.00 3.44
C VAL A 168 -1.15 19.23 4.24
N LEU A 169 -0.70 19.06 5.47
CA LEU A 169 -0.16 20.15 6.29
C LEU A 169 1.06 20.81 5.61
N ALA A 170 2.03 20.00 5.17
CA ALA A 170 3.20 20.53 4.44
C ALA A 170 2.76 21.31 3.18
N SER A 171 1.82 20.78 2.41
CA SER A 171 1.31 21.43 1.21
C SER A 171 0.56 22.72 1.52
N MET A 172 -0.25 22.74 2.60
CA MET A 172 -1.01 23.90 3.04
C MET A 172 -0.12 25.11 3.37
N PHE A 173 1.08 24.86 3.91
CA PHE A 173 2.03 25.94 4.24
C PHE A 173 3.01 26.23 3.12
N LEU A 174 3.54 25.23 2.45
CA LEU A 174 4.63 25.41 1.47
C LEU A 174 4.11 25.81 0.09
N VAL A 175 2.99 25.25 -0.39
CA VAL A 175 2.53 25.53 -1.75
C VAL A 175 2.07 26.97 -1.94
N PRO A 176 1.31 27.61 -1.01
CA PRO A 176 0.95 29.03 -1.16
C PRO A 176 2.08 30.01 -0.86
N ALA A 177 3.19 29.56 -0.22
CA ALA A 177 4.27 30.44 0.22
C ALA A 177 5.00 31.13 -0.92
N SER A 178 5.05 30.49 -2.11
CA SER A 178 5.66 31.07 -3.31
C SER A 178 5.09 30.40 -4.57
N PRO A 179 5.24 31.00 -5.76
CA PRO A 179 4.87 30.34 -7.02
C PRO A 179 5.55 28.99 -7.22
N GLU A 180 6.77 28.82 -6.70
CA GLU A 180 7.55 27.58 -6.74
C GLU A 180 7.38 26.70 -5.48
N GLY A 181 6.44 27.02 -4.60
CA GLY A 181 6.22 26.33 -3.33
C GLY A 181 5.92 24.85 -3.48
N TRP A 182 5.27 24.44 -4.57
CA TRP A 182 5.02 23.05 -4.90
C TRP A 182 6.29 22.20 -5.08
N ARG A 183 7.41 22.84 -5.52
CA ARG A 183 8.71 22.17 -5.67
C ARG A 183 9.28 21.73 -4.33
N TRP A 184 9.13 22.55 -3.29
CA TRP A 184 9.55 22.20 -1.94
C TRP A 184 8.80 20.99 -1.42
N VAL A 185 7.48 20.93 -1.66
CA VAL A 185 6.65 19.78 -1.25
C VAL A 185 7.13 18.50 -1.93
N LEU A 186 7.41 18.53 -3.24
CA LEU A 186 7.96 17.35 -3.94
C LEU A 186 9.37 17.01 -3.45
N GLY A 187 10.22 18.01 -3.21
CA GLY A 187 11.59 17.88 -2.77
C GLY A 187 11.75 17.24 -1.39
N LEU A 188 10.77 17.39 -0.49
CA LEU A 188 10.76 16.72 0.82
C LEU A 188 10.79 15.19 0.71
N GLY A 189 10.42 14.61 -0.42
CA GLY A 189 10.61 13.18 -0.71
C GLY A 189 12.07 12.74 -0.65
N ALA A 190 13.03 13.67 -0.82
CA ALA A 190 14.47 13.43 -0.65
C ALA A 190 14.85 13.01 0.78
N LEU A 191 14.02 13.31 1.80
CA LEU A 191 14.26 12.90 3.18
C LEU A 191 14.42 11.38 3.33
N GLY A 192 13.90 10.60 2.39
CA GLY A 192 14.14 9.16 2.34
C GLY A 192 15.62 8.78 2.21
N LEU A 193 16.47 9.62 1.63
CA LEU A 193 17.91 9.39 1.57
C LEU A 193 18.55 9.34 2.95
N LEU A 194 18.00 10.06 3.93
CA LEU A 194 18.49 10.04 5.31
C LEU A 194 18.24 8.69 6.00
N LEU A 195 17.27 7.91 5.49
CA LEU A 195 17.01 6.56 6.00
C LEU A 195 18.01 5.53 5.47
N VAL A 196 18.66 5.77 4.34
CA VAL A 196 19.58 4.80 3.71
C VAL A 196 20.68 4.35 4.68
N PRO A 197 21.47 5.25 5.31
CA PRO A 197 22.48 4.83 6.29
C PRO A 197 21.85 4.13 7.50
N VAL A 198 20.66 4.54 7.94
CA VAL A 198 19.97 3.93 9.08
C VAL A 198 19.54 2.50 8.73
N ILE A 199 18.94 2.29 7.56
CA ILE A 199 18.57 0.95 7.05
C ILE A 199 19.82 0.07 6.94
N ALA A 200 20.91 0.61 6.37
CA ALA A 200 22.14 -0.11 6.17
C ALA A 200 22.77 -0.58 7.50
N ALA A 201 22.71 0.24 8.55
CA ALA A 201 23.28 -0.05 9.86
C ALA A 201 22.36 -0.89 10.76
N ALA A 202 21.04 -0.60 10.74
CA ALA A 202 20.08 -1.17 11.70
C ALA A 202 19.49 -2.51 11.27
N LEU A 203 19.30 -2.73 9.95
CA LEU A 203 18.63 -3.94 9.45
C LEU A 203 19.66 -4.99 8.98
N PRO A 204 19.55 -6.26 9.44
CA PRO A 204 20.31 -7.38 8.89
C PRO A 204 19.70 -7.82 7.55
N GLU A 205 20.38 -8.73 6.84
CA GLU A 205 19.75 -9.41 5.70
C GLU A 205 18.70 -10.44 6.20
N SER A 206 17.73 -10.76 5.36
CA SER A 206 16.69 -11.73 5.67
C SER A 206 17.26 -13.12 5.94
N VAL A 207 16.97 -13.69 7.12
CA VAL A 207 17.35 -15.05 7.51
C VAL A 207 16.74 -16.07 6.55
N ARG A 208 15.48 -15.91 6.19
CA ARG A 208 14.79 -16.81 5.25
C ARG A 208 15.42 -16.79 3.86
N TRP A 209 15.80 -15.60 3.38
CA TRP A 209 16.47 -15.46 2.08
C TRP A 209 17.86 -16.11 2.11
N LEU A 210 18.65 -15.91 3.16
CA LEU A 210 19.96 -16.55 3.31
C LEU A 210 19.84 -18.08 3.34
N VAL A 211 18.88 -18.62 4.07
CA VAL A 211 18.61 -20.07 4.12
C VAL A 211 18.25 -20.61 2.73
N SER A 212 17.38 -19.88 1.99
CA SER A 212 17.00 -20.30 0.62
C SER A 212 18.16 -20.30 -0.38
N ARG A 213 19.23 -19.53 -0.09
CA ARG A 213 20.48 -19.47 -0.86
C ARG A 213 21.54 -20.47 -0.39
N GLY A 214 21.27 -21.24 0.67
CA GLY A 214 22.25 -22.16 1.27
C GLY A 214 23.27 -21.46 2.16
N GLU A 215 23.15 -20.13 2.41
CA GLU A 215 24.07 -19.37 3.26
C GLU A 215 23.70 -19.50 4.74
N ILE A 216 23.61 -20.76 5.22
CA ILE A 216 23.08 -21.08 6.55
C ILE A 216 23.96 -20.51 7.66
N ASP A 217 25.30 -20.50 7.47
CA ASP A 217 26.24 -19.94 8.43
C ASP A 217 26.02 -18.44 8.69
N ARG A 218 25.69 -17.68 7.64
CA ARG A 218 25.35 -16.26 7.75
C ARG A 218 23.99 -16.05 8.40
N ALA A 219 23.02 -16.90 8.05
CA ALA A 219 21.69 -16.86 8.66
C ALA A 219 21.76 -17.12 10.17
N ALA A 220 22.50 -18.16 10.60
CA ALA A 220 22.74 -18.47 12.00
C ALA A 220 23.47 -17.33 12.73
N ALA A 221 24.49 -16.73 12.09
CA ALA A 221 25.22 -15.61 12.69
C ALA A 221 24.32 -14.40 12.98
N ILE A 222 23.35 -14.10 12.10
CA ILE A 222 22.38 -13.02 12.32
C ILE A 222 21.49 -13.33 13.52
N VAL A 223 20.96 -14.56 13.63
CA VAL A 223 20.13 -14.97 14.76
C VAL A 223 20.90 -14.90 16.06
N ASP A 224 22.13 -15.44 16.12
CA ASP A 224 23.00 -15.38 17.28
C ASP A 224 23.32 -13.94 17.71
N GLN A 225 23.56 -13.05 16.73
CA GLN A 225 23.80 -11.62 17.02
C GLN A 225 22.57 -10.95 17.64
N LEU A 226 21.36 -11.27 17.13
CA LEU A 226 20.12 -10.74 17.67
C LEU A 226 19.83 -11.30 19.07
N GLU A 227 20.06 -12.59 19.31
CA GLU A 227 19.91 -13.19 20.63
C GLU A 227 20.87 -12.56 21.64
N ARG A 228 22.15 -12.44 21.31
CA ARG A 228 23.15 -11.75 22.18
C ARG A 228 22.72 -10.32 22.48
N ARG A 229 22.18 -9.61 21.50
CA ARG A 229 21.72 -8.22 21.69
C ARG A 229 20.49 -8.10 22.59
N ILE A 230 19.62 -9.10 22.58
CA ILE A 230 18.31 -9.07 23.25
C ILE A 230 18.34 -9.85 24.58
N LEU A 231 19.03 -11.04 24.60
CA LEU A 231 19.07 -11.97 25.73
C LEU A 231 20.42 -11.95 26.46
N GLY A 232 21.45 -11.32 25.89
CA GLY A 232 22.81 -11.33 26.41
C GLY A 232 23.65 -12.54 26.02
N ALA A 233 23.03 -13.64 25.56
CA ALA A 233 23.69 -14.86 25.09
C ALA A 233 22.88 -15.57 24.02
N PRO A 234 23.49 -16.38 23.14
CA PRO A 234 22.78 -17.22 22.19
C PRO A 234 22.08 -18.38 22.92
N THR A 235 20.90 -18.76 22.45
CA THR A 235 20.07 -19.84 23.04
C THR A 235 20.58 -21.26 22.68
N MET A 236 21.42 -21.37 21.66
CA MET A 236 21.96 -22.65 21.16
C MET A 236 23.39 -22.47 20.63
N GLU A 237 24.23 -23.47 20.77
CA GLU A 237 25.55 -23.44 20.14
C GLU A 237 25.40 -23.34 18.61
N ARG A 238 26.19 -22.47 18.00
CA ARG A 238 26.13 -22.17 16.56
C ARG A 238 26.31 -23.42 15.70
N ALA A 239 27.21 -24.31 16.12
CA ALA A 239 27.49 -25.57 15.40
C ALA A 239 26.26 -26.49 15.37
N ALA A 240 25.53 -26.60 16.48
CA ALA A 240 24.32 -27.40 16.57
C ALA A 240 23.18 -26.77 15.70
N ALA A 241 23.01 -25.44 15.75
CA ALA A 241 22.04 -24.73 14.91
C ALA A 241 22.32 -24.90 13.41
N ILE A 242 23.58 -24.86 12.99
CA ILE A 242 23.99 -25.06 11.59
C ILE A 242 23.78 -26.53 11.17
N ALA A 243 24.14 -27.51 12.01
CA ALA A 243 23.94 -28.93 11.72
C ALA A 243 22.45 -29.26 11.55
N GLU A 244 21.61 -28.78 12.44
CA GLU A 244 20.16 -28.94 12.38
C GLU A 244 19.54 -28.23 11.16
N ALA A 245 20.00 -27.01 10.86
CA ALA A 245 19.60 -26.26 9.69
C ALA A 245 20.00 -26.93 8.37
N ARG A 246 21.16 -27.55 8.28
CA ARG A 246 21.61 -28.32 7.10
C ARG A 246 20.86 -29.64 6.93
N ALA A 247 20.57 -30.33 8.04
CA ALA A 247 19.83 -31.61 8.01
C ALA A 247 18.39 -31.46 7.52
N SER A 248 17.84 -30.29 7.70
CA SER A 248 16.45 -30.00 7.39
C SER A 248 16.25 -29.09 6.15
N ALA A 249 17.34 -28.80 5.38
CA ALA A 249 17.22 -27.94 4.18
C ALA A 249 16.24 -28.55 3.17
N PRO A 250 15.15 -27.81 2.79
CA PRO A 250 14.32 -28.29 1.72
C PRO A 250 15.18 -28.38 0.45
N SER A 251 15.08 -29.52 -0.24
CA SER A 251 15.54 -29.58 -1.63
C SER A 251 14.99 -28.37 -2.38
N PRO A 252 15.73 -27.76 -3.32
CA PRO A 252 15.24 -26.62 -4.09
C PRO A 252 14.04 -27.07 -4.94
N ALA A 253 12.91 -27.22 -4.30
CA ALA A 253 11.64 -27.54 -4.91
C ALA A 253 11.16 -26.27 -5.61
N GLY A 254 11.35 -26.31 -6.91
CA GLY A 254 11.13 -25.25 -7.84
C GLY A 254 9.83 -24.48 -7.65
N GLY A 255 9.92 -23.21 -7.95
CA GLY A 255 8.80 -22.25 -8.05
C GLY A 255 7.78 -22.60 -9.14
N ARG A 256 7.14 -23.77 -9.02
CA ARG A 256 6.03 -24.21 -9.89
C ARG A 256 4.64 -23.89 -9.33
N SER A 257 4.54 -23.28 -8.13
CA SER A 257 3.24 -23.01 -7.52
C SER A 257 2.50 -21.78 -8.08
N GLY A 258 3.20 -20.78 -8.62
CA GLY A 258 2.59 -19.52 -9.07
C GLY A 258 1.55 -19.71 -10.17
N LEU A 259 1.93 -20.29 -11.32
CA LEU A 259 1.02 -20.47 -12.46
C LEU A 259 -0.09 -21.50 -12.18
N ALA A 260 0.25 -22.60 -11.49
CA ALA A 260 -0.74 -23.60 -11.12
C ALA A 260 -1.75 -23.05 -10.08
N GLY A 261 -1.28 -22.25 -9.12
CA GLY A 261 -2.14 -21.55 -8.17
C GLY A 261 -3.06 -20.56 -8.86
N THR A 262 -2.54 -19.75 -9.78
CA THR A 262 -3.35 -18.79 -10.56
C THR A 262 -4.41 -19.51 -11.41
N ARG A 263 -4.05 -20.62 -12.07
CA ARG A 263 -5.01 -21.43 -12.83
C ARG A 263 -6.11 -22.02 -11.94
N ALA A 264 -5.77 -22.43 -10.73
CA ALA A 264 -6.73 -22.96 -9.77
C ALA A 264 -7.78 -21.93 -9.32
N LEU A 265 -7.44 -20.64 -9.29
CA LEU A 265 -8.38 -19.56 -8.97
C LEU A 265 -9.55 -19.47 -9.97
N PHE A 266 -9.32 -19.84 -11.23
CA PHE A 266 -10.35 -19.85 -12.28
C PHE A 266 -11.00 -21.22 -12.50
N GLY A 267 -10.74 -22.17 -11.59
CA GLY A 267 -11.40 -23.46 -11.57
C GLY A 267 -12.90 -23.34 -11.28
N LYS A 268 -13.68 -24.42 -11.60
CA LYS A 268 -15.16 -24.45 -11.51
C LYS A 268 -15.70 -23.98 -10.16
N ASP A 269 -14.99 -24.23 -9.07
CA ASP A 269 -15.46 -23.94 -7.70
C ASP A 269 -15.12 -22.51 -7.23
N LEU A 270 -14.05 -21.89 -7.78
CA LEU A 270 -13.51 -20.62 -7.27
C LEU A 270 -13.67 -19.44 -8.23
N TRP A 271 -14.00 -19.63 -9.51
CA TRP A 271 -14.03 -18.54 -10.50
C TRP A 271 -14.99 -17.40 -10.09
N LYS A 272 -16.14 -17.72 -9.45
CA LYS A 272 -17.09 -16.71 -8.98
C LYS A 272 -16.47 -15.82 -7.89
N HIS A 273 -15.79 -16.44 -6.93
CA HIS A 273 -15.09 -15.74 -5.86
C HIS A 273 -13.93 -14.90 -6.39
N THR A 274 -13.20 -15.43 -7.38
CA THR A 274 -12.09 -14.71 -8.03
C THR A 274 -12.59 -13.49 -8.78
N ILE A 275 -13.61 -13.61 -9.62
CA ILE A 275 -14.20 -12.48 -10.35
C ILE A 275 -14.79 -11.46 -9.37
N LEU A 276 -15.50 -11.90 -8.34
CA LEU A 276 -16.02 -11.00 -7.31
C LEU A 276 -14.89 -10.20 -6.63
N ALA A 277 -13.83 -10.88 -6.20
CA ALA A 277 -12.69 -10.24 -5.58
C ALA A 277 -12.05 -9.19 -6.52
N MET A 278 -11.89 -9.53 -7.80
CA MET A 278 -11.37 -8.59 -8.83
C MET A 278 -12.27 -7.36 -8.96
N ILE A 279 -13.60 -7.54 -9.08
CA ILE A 279 -14.55 -6.42 -9.21
C ILE A 279 -14.50 -5.54 -7.96
N VAL A 280 -14.53 -6.13 -6.77
CA VAL A 280 -14.52 -5.38 -5.50
C VAL A 280 -13.22 -4.59 -5.34
N TRP A 281 -12.07 -5.18 -5.64
CA TRP A 281 -10.79 -4.48 -5.61
C TRP A 281 -10.71 -3.38 -6.67
N PHE A 282 -11.20 -3.63 -7.88
CA PHE A 282 -11.24 -2.63 -8.95
C PHE A 282 -12.08 -1.42 -8.53
N VAL A 283 -13.35 -1.66 -8.14
CA VAL A 283 -14.29 -0.60 -7.78
C VAL A 283 -13.79 0.20 -6.57
N ALA A 284 -13.34 -0.49 -5.50
CA ALA A 284 -12.84 0.18 -4.31
C ALA A 284 -11.59 1.02 -4.59
N SER A 285 -10.63 0.48 -5.35
CA SER A 285 -9.38 1.20 -5.67
C SER A 285 -9.62 2.33 -6.67
N TYR A 286 -10.46 2.12 -7.69
CA TYR A 286 -10.80 3.15 -8.67
C TYR A 286 -11.47 4.36 -8.00
N THR A 287 -12.47 4.12 -7.16
CA THR A 287 -13.20 5.20 -6.48
C THR A 287 -12.33 5.88 -5.43
N PHE A 288 -11.55 5.13 -4.66
CA PHE A 288 -10.67 5.69 -3.64
C PHE A 288 -9.55 6.54 -4.27
N TYR A 289 -8.69 5.94 -5.08
CA TYR A 289 -7.54 6.66 -5.66
C TYR A 289 -7.97 7.70 -6.68
N GLY A 290 -8.99 7.43 -7.49
CA GLY A 290 -9.51 8.37 -8.45
C GLY A 290 -10.01 9.64 -7.77
N PHE A 291 -10.81 9.51 -6.73
CA PHE A 291 -11.37 10.68 -6.05
C PHE A 291 -10.34 11.41 -5.18
N ILE A 292 -9.59 10.67 -4.34
CA ILE A 292 -8.67 11.28 -3.37
C ILE A 292 -7.52 12.03 -4.05
N LEU A 293 -7.00 11.48 -5.14
CA LEU A 293 -5.88 12.11 -5.87
C LEU A 293 -6.34 13.34 -6.68
N TRP A 294 -7.61 13.40 -7.07
CA TRP A 294 -8.19 14.55 -7.75
C TRP A 294 -8.83 15.57 -6.80
N MET A 295 -9.00 15.22 -5.52
CA MET A 295 -9.74 16.04 -4.55
C MET A 295 -9.24 17.50 -4.45
N PRO A 296 -7.93 17.79 -4.33
CA PRO A 296 -7.45 19.17 -4.29
C PRO A 296 -7.81 19.96 -5.56
N SER A 297 -7.68 19.30 -6.73
CA SER A 297 -8.02 19.90 -8.03
C SER A 297 -9.54 20.12 -8.19
N PHE A 298 -10.38 19.20 -7.71
CA PHE A 298 -11.84 19.40 -7.72
C PHE A 298 -12.26 20.59 -6.88
N LEU A 299 -11.72 20.70 -5.68
CA LEU A 299 -12.05 21.79 -4.76
C LEU A 299 -11.66 23.15 -5.35
N THR A 300 -10.49 23.26 -5.98
CA THR A 300 -10.00 24.53 -6.52
C THR A 300 -10.53 24.82 -7.92
N GLN A 301 -10.46 23.87 -8.86
CA GLN A 301 -10.78 24.11 -10.27
C GLN A 301 -12.26 23.95 -10.61
N GLN A 302 -12.97 23.04 -9.95
CA GLN A 302 -14.39 22.76 -10.26
C GLN A 302 -15.35 23.50 -9.31
N MET A 303 -14.96 23.68 -8.05
CA MET A 303 -15.79 24.32 -7.02
C MET A 303 -15.36 25.76 -6.72
N GLY A 304 -14.24 26.22 -7.29
CA GLY A 304 -13.76 27.60 -7.15
C GLY A 304 -13.29 27.96 -5.74
N TYR A 305 -12.90 26.96 -4.92
CA TYR A 305 -12.38 27.27 -3.59
C TYR A 305 -10.95 27.81 -3.68
N GLU A 306 -10.64 28.79 -2.83
CA GLU A 306 -9.27 29.22 -2.63
C GLU A 306 -8.37 28.04 -2.21
N LEU A 307 -7.12 28.09 -2.59
CA LEU A 307 -6.15 27.00 -2.39
C LEU A 307 -6.07 26.58 -0.91
N THR A 308 -5.96 27.54 -0.01
CA THR A 308 -5.89 27.28 1.44
C THR A 308 -7.16 26.61 1.97
N LYS A 309 -8.32 27.06 1.52
CA LYS A 309 -9.62 26.46 1.87
C LYS A 309 -9.73 25.04 1.32
N GLY A 310 -9.25 24.78 0.10
CA GLY A 310 -9.18 23.44 -0.48
C GLY A 310 -8.31 22.49 0.35
N TYR A 311 -7.13 22.95 0.79
CA TYR A 311 -6.28 22.17 1.69
C TYR A 311 -6.93 21.95 3.06
N TRP A 312 -7.64 22.92 3.61
CA TRP A 312 -8.37 22.73 4.87
C TRP A 312 -9.40 21.61 4.78
N PHE A 313 -10.22 21.57 3.73
CA PHE A 313 -11.16 20.47 3.52
C PHE A 313 -10.45 19.13 3.33
N THR A 314 -9.33 19.11 2.60
CA THR A 314 -8.51 17.92 2.41
C THR A 314 -7.92 17.43 3.73
N LEU A 315 -7.47 18.34 4.60
CA LEU A 315 -6.93 18.02 5.91
C LEU A 315 -8.00 17.40 6.83
N VAL A 316 -9.17 18.04 6.91
CA VAL A 316 -10.26 17.51 7.74
C VAL A 316 -10.74 16.14 7.21
N ALA A 317 -10.82 15.98 5.89
CA ALA A 317 -11.13 14.69 5.27
C ALA A 317 -10.09 13.62 5.63
N ALA A 318 -8.80 13.97 5.58
CA ALA A 318 -7.72 13.06 5.98
C ALA A 318 -7.83 12.65 7.46
N LEU A 319 -8.07 13.60 8.36
CA LEU A 319 -8.20 13.33 9.80
C LEU A 319 -9.40 12.42 10.12
N VAL A 320 -10.55 12.69 9.50
CA VAL A 320 -11.78 11.91 9.73
C VAL A 320 -11.74 10.56 9.01
N GLY A 321 -11.21 10.56 7.79
CA GLY A 321 -11.17 9.36 6.93
C GLY A 321 -10.04 8.38 7.24
N THR A 322 -9.10 8.74 8.11
CA THR A 322 -7.99 7.88 8.50
C THR A 322 -8.29 7.14 9.80
N GLY A 323 -8.38 5.81 9.72
CA GLY A 323 -8.57 4.94 10.89
C GLY A 323 -10.02 4.73 11.32
N THR A 324 -10.83 5.78 11.44
CA THR A 324 -12.23 5.65 11.88
C THR A 324 -13.08 4.76 10.96
N PRO A 325 -12.95 4.83 9.60
CA PRO A 325 -13.70 3.95 8.71
C PRO A 325 -13.36 2.48 8.92
N ALA A 326 -12.09 2.14 9.08
CA ALA A 326 -11.67 0.75 9.30
C ALA A 326 -12.27 0.16 10.58
N LEU A 327 -12.33 0.94 11.67
CA LEU A 327 -12.91 0.50 12.93
C LEU A 327 -14.42 0.35 12.83
N VAL A 328 -15.12 1.38 12.34
CA VAL A 328 -16.59 1.38 12.27
C VAL A 328 -17.10 0.36 11.26
N VAL A 329 -16.49 0.31 10.07
CA VAL A 329 -16.88 -0.62 9.01
C VAL A 329 -16.49 -2.05 9.39
N GLY A 330 -15.35 -2.27 10.06
CA GLY A 330 -14.97 -3.55 10.63
C GLY A 330 -16.02 -4.05 11.61
N TYR A 331 -16.37 -3.22 12.60
CA TYR A 331 -17.41 -3.56 13.58
C TYR A 331 -18.79 -3.83 12.93
N ALA A 332 -19.18 -2.99 11.96
CA ALA A 332 -20.40 -3.20 11.20
C ALA A 332 -20.38 -4.54 10.45
N SER A 333 -19.24 -4.87 9.82
CA SER A 333 -19.09 -6.13 9.08
C SER A 333 -19.25 -7.37 9.95
N ASP A 334 -18.80 -7.30 11.21
CA ASP A 334 -18.99 -8.39 12.18
C ASP A 334 -20.44 -8.52 12.64
N ARG A 335 -21.21 -7.43 12.67
CA ARG A 335 -22.61 -7.42 13.09
C ARG A 335 -23.60 -7.77 11.99
N ILE A 336 -23.49 -7.10 10.84
CA ILE A 336 -24.48 -7.21 9.75
C ILE A 336 -24.01 -8.08 8.56
N GLY A 337 -22.75 -8.52 8.58
CA GLY A 337 -22.13 -9.36 7.56
C GLY A 337 -21.27 -8.58 6.55
N ARG A 338 -20.30 -9.28 5.95
CA ARG A 338 -19.29 -8.66 5.05
C ARG A 338 -19.93 -8.13 3.77
N ARG A 339 -20.76 -8.98 3.15
CA ARG A 339 -21.47 -8.66 1.90
C ARG A 339 -22.37 -7.43 2.04
N ARG A 340 -23.16 -7.37 3.12
CA ARG A 340 -24.08 -6.24 3.36
C ARG A 340 -23.31 -4.95 3.64
N THR A 341 -22.31 -5.01 4.50
CA THR A 341 -21.48 -3.84 4.85
C THR A 341 -20.81 -3.25 3.64
N MET A 342 -20.18 -4.06 2.77
CA MET A 342 -19.54 -3.58 1.54
C MET A 342 -20.57 -2.93 0.61
N SER A 343 -21.73 -3.54 0.40
CA SER A 343 -22.80 -2.99 -0.44
C SER A 343 -23.36 -1.67 0.11
N LEU A 344 -23.48 -1.53 1.44
CA LEU A 344 -23.91 -0.29 2.08
C LEU A 344 -22.87 0.82 1.93
N CYS A 345 -21.56 0.52 2.07
CA CYS A 345 -20.51 1.50 1.82
C CYS A 345 -20.54 1.99 0.36
N MET A 346 -20.72 1.08 -0.61
CA MET A 346 -20.83 1.43 -2.02
C MET A 346 -22.06 2.32 -2.29
N ALA A 347 -23.21 1.98 -1.74
CA ALA A 347 -24.44 2.77 -1.90
C ALA A 347 -24.30 4.15 -1.24
N ALA A 348 -23.77 4.21 -0.03
CA ALA A 348 -23.55 5.46 0.69
C ALA A 348 -22.58 6.39 -0.07
N TYR A 349 -21.47 5.85 -0.61
CA TYR A 349 -20.56 6.64 -1.44
C TYR A 349 -21.29 7.25 -2.66
N ALA A 350 -22.12 6.48 -3.36
CA ALA A 350 -22.88 6.99 -4.52
C ALA A 350 -23.84 8.12 -4.12
N VAL A 351 -24.58 7.94 -3.00
CA VAL A 351 -25.50 8.95 -2.48
C VAL A 351 -24.76 10.23 -2.06
N PHE A 352 -23.69 10.09 -1.26
CA PHE A 352 -22.90 11.23 -0.83
C PHE A 352 -22.12 11.89 -1.96
N GLY A 353 -21.88 11.21 -3.08
CA GLY A 353 -21.40 11.82 -4.32
C GLY A 353 -22.38 12.87 -4.86
N LEU A 354 -23.65 12.53 -4.92
CA LEU A 354 -24.70 13.47 -5.32
C LEU A 354 -24.81 14.64 -4.32
N VAL A 355 -24.78 14.32 -3.01
CA VAL A 355 -24.79 15.36 -1.96
C VAL A 355 -23.60 16.30 -2.11
N PHE A 356 -22.42 15.79 -2.40
CA PHE A 356 -21.20 16.58 -2.60
C PHE A 356 -21.35 17.50 -3.84
N TYR A 357 -21.93 17.01 -4.92
CA TYR A 357 -22.13 17.81 -6.12
C TYR A 357 -23.01 19.04 -5.87
N TRP A 358 -24.09 18.88 -5.10
CA TRP A 358 -25.05 19.97 -4.85
C TRP A 358 -24.68 20.88 -3.69
N LEU A 359 -24.16 20.33 -2.60
CA LEU A 359 -23.90 21.07 -1.37
C LEU A 359 -22.43 21.44 -1.19
N GLY A 360 -21.49 20.70 -1.83
CA GLY A 360 -20.05 20.92 -1.66
C GLY A 360 -19.59 20.81 -0.20
N GLY A 361 -18.57 21.60 0.14
CA GLY A 361 -18.14 21.79 1.52
C GLY A 361 -17.78 20.50 2.27
N TYR A 362 -18.26 20.36 3.49
CA TYR A 362 -17.93 19.22 4.36
C TYR A 362 -18.54 17.88 3.91
N SER A 363 -19.44 17.86 2.94
CA SER A 363 -19.98 16.60 2.40
C SER A 363 -18.91 15.71 1.76
N ILE A 364 -17.78 16.29 1.35
CA ILE A 364 -16.58 15.57 0.88
C ILE A 364 -16.04 14.58 1.92
N LEU A 365 -16.23 14.85 3.21
CA LEU A 365 -15.78 13.98 4.31
C LEU A 365 -16.42 12.61 4.23
N PHE A 366 -17.70 12.56 3.89
CA PHE A 366 -18.45 11.30 3.75
C PHE A 366 -17.96 10.49 2.55
N LEU A 367 -17.66 11.15 1.42
CA LEU A 367 -17.07 10.49 0.27
C LEU A 367 -15.72 9.83 0.62
N TYR A 368 -14.84 10.59 1.26
CA TYR A 368 -13.55 10.07 1.70
C TYR A 368 -13.74 8.92 2.71
N TRP A 369 -14.65 9.10 3.68
CA TRP A 369 -14.91 8.11 4.73
C TRP A 369 -15.41 6.78 4.16
N PHE A 370 -16.40 6.80 3.27
CA PHE A 370 -16.96 5.58 2.68
C PHE A 370 -15.98 4.92 1.69
N SER A 371 -15.21 5.68 0.93
CA SER A 371 -14.18 5.12 0.05
C SER A 371 -13.07 4.42 0.85
N SER A 372 -12.62 5.01 1.95
CA SER A 372 -11.66 4.40 2.87
C SER A 372 -12.23 3.14 3.55
N GLY A 373 -13.52 3.17 3.92
CA GLY A 373 -14.24 2.00 4.43
C GLY A 373 -14.30 0.84 3.45
N MET A 374 -14.61 1.11 2.18
CA MET A 374 -14.57 0.10 1.11
C MET A 374 -13.16 -0.48 0.93
N ALA A 375 -12.13 0.38 0.87
CA ALA A 375 -10.75 -0.05 0.75
C ALA A 375 -10.34 -0.98 1.92
N SER A 376 -10.73 -0.65 3.16
CA SER A 376 -10.47 -1.49 4.34
C SER A 376 -11.18 -2.84 4.24
N MET A 377 -12.43 -2.86 3.75
CA MET A 377 -13.21 -4.09 3.60
C MET A 377 -12.64 -5.06 2.57
N THR A 378 -11.92 -4.59 1.54
CA THR A 378 -11.26 -5.50 0.59
C THR A 378 -10.27 -6.42 1.27
N TYR A 379 -9.53 -5.91 2.26
CA TYR A 379 -8.55 -6.69 3.03
C TYR A 379 -9.19 -7.67 4.04
N VAL A 380 -10.41 -7.41 4.47
CA VAL A 380 -11.17 -8.31 5.36
C VAL A 380 -11.88 -9.39 4.56
N TYR A 381 -12.62 -8.99 3.52
CA TYR A 381 -13.50 -9.89 2.77
C TYR A 381 -12.74 -10.83 1.82
N THR A 382 -11.70 -10.33 1.13
CA THR A 382 -11.00 -11.14 0.12
C THR A 382 -10.35 -12.41 0.68
N PRO A 383 -9.64 -12.39 1.84
CA PRO A 383 -9.08 -13.59 2.43
C PRO A 383 -10.14 -14.67 2.77
N GLU A 384 -11.34 -14.24 3.10
CA GLU A 384 -12.46 -15.13 3.47
C GLU A 384 -13.10 -15.83 2.25
N LEU A 385 -12.84 -15.35 1.03
CA LEU A 385 -13.35 -15.94 -0.22
C LEU A 385 -12.51 -17.14 -0.70
N PHE A 386 -11.30 -17.33 -0.19
CA PHE A 386 -10.37 -18.33 -0.70
C PHE A 386 -9.96 -19.33 0.38
N PRO A 387 -9.83 -20.63 0.02
CA PRO A 387 -9.33 -21.65 0.95
C PRO A 387 -7.88 -21.35 1.33
N ASN A 388 -7.45 -21.79 2.52
CA ASN A 388 -6.13 -21.48 3.11
C ASN A 388 -4.95 -21.65 2.15
N ARG A 389 -4.95 -22.74 1.35
CA ARG A 389 -3.87 -23.04 0.39
C ARG A 389 -3.75 -22.04 -0.78
N LEU A 390 -4.85 -21.36 -1.15
CA LEU A 390 -4.89 -20.41 -2.27
C LEU A 390 -5.11 -18.98 -1.82
N ARG A 391 -5.28 -18.73 -0.52
CA ARG A 391 -5.58 -17.42 0.05
C ARG A 391 -4.56 -16.35 -0.37
N GLY A 392 -3.28 -16.63 -0.25
CA GLY A 392 -2.21 -15.71 -0.65
C GLY A 392 -2.24 -15.41 -2.15
N THR A 393 -2.44 -16.43 -2.99
CA THR A 393 -2.54 -16.27 -4.46
C THR A 393 -3.78 -15.44 -4.83
N GLY A 394 -4.92 -15.71 -4.20
CA GLY A 394 -6.18 -15.01 -4.43
C GLY A 394 -6.11 -13.53 -4.06
N ILE A 395 -5.57 -13.21 -2.87
CA ILE A 395 -5.36 -11.82 -2.42
C ILE A 395 -4.37 -11.11 -3.36
N GLY A 396 -3.25 -11.76 -3.69
CA GLY A 396 -2.23 -11.20 -4.58
C GLY A 396 -2.81 -10.86 -5.95
N PHE A 397 -3.59 -11.76 -6.53
CA PHE A 397 -4.23 -11.56 -7.83
C PHE A 397 -5.27 -10.42 -7.79
N ALA A 398 -6.18 -10.42 -6.81
CA ALA A 398 -7.19 -9.38 -6.65
C ALA A 398 -6.56 -8.00 -6.38
N SER A 399 -5.54 -7.93 -5.51
CA SER A 399 -4.84 -6.67 -5.23
C SER A 399 -4.08 -6.11 -6.43
N SER A 400 -3.60 -6.98 -7.35
CA SER A 400 -2.99 -6.54 -8.61
C SER A 400 -3.99 -5.81 -9.50
N VAL A 401 -5.26 -6.28 -9.54
CA VAL A 401 -6.35 -5.58 -10.23
C VAL A 401 -6.64 -4.23 -9.57
N GLY A 402 -6.60 -4.15 -8.24
CA GLY A 402 -6.75 -2.89 -7.51
C GLY A 402 -5.63 -1.88 -7.84
N ARG A 403 -4.37 -2.33 -7.94
CA ARG A 403 -3.24 -1.48 -8.35
C ARG A 403 -3.40 -0.97 -9.79
N PHE A 404 -3.85 -1.83 -10.69
CA PHE A 404 -4.19 -1.43 -12.06
C PHE A 404 -5.31 -0.38 -12.10
N ALA A 405 -6.36 -0.56 -11.27
CA ALA A 405 -7.42 0.42 -11.12
C ALA A 405 -6.90 1.76 -10.58
N SER A 406 -5.99 1.76 -9.61
CA SER A 406 -5.39 2.99 -9.06
C SER A 406 -4.54 3.75 -10.09
N PHE A 407 -3.94 3.05 -11.05
CA PHE A 407 -3.22 3.66 -12.17
C PHE A 407 -4.18 4.27 -13.21
N ILE A 408 -5.21 3.52 -13.61
CA ILE A 408 -6.16 3.97 -14.65
C ILE A 408 -7.08 5.08 -14.15
N ALA A 409 -7.49 5.05 -12.87
CA ALA A 409 -8.52 5.93 -12.36
C ALA A 409 -8.23 7.43 -12.57
N PRO A 410 -7.04 7.98 -12.24
CA PRO A 410 -6.78 9.39 -12.47
C PRO A 410 -6.82 9.79 -13.95
N MET A 411 -6.36 8.92 -14.86
CA MET A 411 -6.42 9.17 -16.31
C MET A 411 -7.86 9.16 -16.82
N ALA A 412 -8.64 8.16 -16.43
CA ALA A 412 -10.05 8.05 -16.80
C ALA A 412 -10.85 9.25 -16.28
N ILE A 413 -10.60 9.68 -15.04
CA ILE A 413 -11.21 10.88 -14.48
C ILE A 413 -10.83 12.12 -15.28
N GLY A 414 -9.58 12.26 -15.72
CA GLY A 414 -9.17 13.36 -16.60
C GLY A 414 -9.97 13.44 -17.90
N LEU A 415 -10.24 12.28 -18.53
CA LEU A 415 -11.12 12.21 -19.72
C LEU A 415 -12.57 12.56 -19.39
N ILE A 416 -13.08 12.03 -18.27
CA ILE A 416 -14.45 12.27 -17.85
C ILE A 416 -14.67 13.75 -17.47
N VAL A 417 -13.71 14.36 -16.78
CA VAL A 417 -13.74 15.80 -16.43
C VAL A 417 -13.77 16.66 -17.69
N ALA A 418 -13.01 16.29 -18.73
CA ALA A 418 -13.02 17.01 -19.99
C ALA A 418 -14.38 16.96 -20.71
N ALA A 419 -15.15 15.89 -20.55
CA ALA A 419 -16.43 15.67 -21.20
C ALA A 419 -17.64 16.13 -20.35
N GLY A 420 -17.64 15.93 -19.05
CA GLY A 420 -18.80 16.10 -18.18
C GLY A 420 -18.51 16.73 -16.80
N GLY A 421 -17.30 17.27 -16.60
CA GLY A 421 -16.91 17.91 -15.34
C GLY A 421 -17.00 16.97 -14.13
N LEU A 422 -17.21 17.55 -12.96
CA LEU A 422 -17.36 16.81 -11.70
C LEU A 422 -18.60 15.89 -11.71
N PHE A 423 -19.70 16.34 -12.31
CA PHE A 423 -20.92 15.52 -12.41
C PHE A 423 -20.66 14.23 -13.18
N GLY A 424 -19.95 14.30 -14.31
CA GLY A 424 -19.58 13.12 -15.10
C GLY A 424 -18.77 12.10 -14.29
N VAL A 425 -17.82 12.57 -13.47
CA VAL A 425 -17.02 11.71 -12.59
C VAL A 425 -17.89 10.98 -11.56
N LEU A 426 -18.78 11.72 -10.90
CA LEU A 426 -19.68 11.15 -9.88
C LEU A 426 -20.70 10.18 -10.49
N ALA A 427 -21.21 10.48 -11.69
CA ALA A 427 -22.11 9.59 -12.42
C ALA A 427 -21.43 8.27 -12.81
N VAL A 428 -20.21 8.32 -13.37
CA VAL A 428 -19.43 7.11 -13.69
C VAL A 428 -19.11 6.31 -12.43
N ASN A 429 -18.71 6.97 -11.35
CA ASN A 429 -18.51 6.30 -10.06
C ASN A 429 -19.80 5.62 -9.56
N ALA A 430 -20.97 6.26 -9.68
CA ALA A 430 -22.23 5.68 -9.29
C ALA A 430 -22.56 4.43 -10.10
N VAL A 431 -22.32 4.42 -11.42
CA VAL A 431 -22.49 3.25 -12.28
C VAL A 431 -21.54 2.11 -11.88
N LEU A 432 -20.26 2.40 -11.64
CA LEU A 432 -19.29 1.40 -11.19
C LEU A 432 -19.68 0.79 -9.83
N LEU A 433 -20.14 1.62 -8.90
CA LEU A 433 -20.61 1.18 -7.58
C LEU A 433 -21.89 0.33 -7.69
N ALA A 434 -22.83 0.72 -8.54
CA ALA A 434 -24.03 -0.09 -8.81
C ALA A 434 -23.65 -1.46 -9.40
N GLY A 435 -22.70 -1.50 -10.33
CA GLY A 435 -22.11 -2.75 -10.85
C GLY A 435 -21.46 -3.59 -9.75
N GLY A 436 -20.69 -2.95 -8.84
CA GLY A 436 -20.11 -3.60 -7.67
C GLY A 436 -21.17 -4.19 -6.73
N ILE A 437 -22.23 -3.45 -6.44
CA ILE A 437 -23.37 -3.93 -5.63
C ILE A 437 -24.07 -5.11 -6.31
N ALA A 438 -24.29 -5.03 -7.63
CA ALA A 438 -24.87 -6.13 -8.40
C ALA A 438 -23.99 -7.39 -8.34
N ALA A 439 -22.67 -7.23 -8.53
CA ALA A 439 -21.73 -8.34 -8.39
C ALA A 439 -21.74 -8.95 -6.98
N MET A 440 -21.79 -8.11 -5.93
CA MET A 440 -21.93 -8.58 -4.55
C MET A 440 -23.24 -9.36 -4.33
N ARG A 441 -24.34 -8.96 -4.98
CA ARG A 441 -25.61 -9.68 -4.88
C ARG A 441 -25.63 -10.99 -5.64
N LEU A 442 -25.03 -11.04 -6.82
CA LEU A 442 -25.09 -12.19 -7.72
C LEU A 442 -24.01 -13.24 -7.42
N LEU A 443 -22.81 -12.81 -7.06
CA LEU A 443 -21.63 -13.68 -6.87
C LEU A 443 -21.17 -13.75 -5.40
N GLY A 444 -21.61 -12.80 -4.56
CA GLY A 444 -21.09 -12.66 -3.21
C GLY A 444 -21.63 -13.72 -2.25
N ALA A 445 -20.74 -14.45 -1.60
CA ALA A 445 -21.05 -15.27 -0.45
C ALA A 445 -21.03 -14.42 0.83
N GLU A 446 -21.95 -14.66 1.76
CA GLU A 446 -21.83 -14.12 3.11
C GLU A 446 -20.88 -15.02 3.90
N THR A 447 -19.77 -14.43 4.36
CA THR A 447 -18.70 -15.17 5.03
C THR A 447 -18.76 -15.07 6.56
N LYS A 448 -19.71 -14.27 7.08
CA LYS A 448 -19.91 -14.12 8.52
C LYS A 448 -20.26 -15.48 9.17
N GLY A 449 -19.39 -15.94 10.10
CA GLY A 449 -19.61 -17.19 10.84
C GLY A 449 -19.34 -18.46 10.05
N ALA A 450 -18.88 -18.37 8.79
CA ALA A 450 -18.32 -19.52 8.11
C ALA A 450 -16.97 -19.85 8.77
N GLY A 451 -16.90 -20.97 9.48
CA GLY A 451 -15.64 -21.50 10.01
C GLY A 451 -14.72 -21.84 8.85
N ILE A 452 -13.67 -21.00 8.64
CA ILE A 452 -12.66 -21.14 7.59
C ILE A 452 -11.43 -21.83 8.17
#